data_988255f91d6436e8f853040e7cc3ca00
#
_entry.id   988255f91d6436e8f853040e7cc3ca00
#
_cell.length_a   1.000
_cell.length_b   1.000
_cell.length_c   1.000
_cell.angle_alpha   90.00
_cell.angle_beta   90.00
_cell.angle_gamma   90.00
#
_symmetry.space_group_name_H-M   'P 1'
#
loop_
_entity.id
_entity.type
_entity.pdbx_description
1 polymer ?
#
loop_
_entity_poly.entity_id
_entity_poly.type
_entity_poly.pdbx_seq_one_letter_code
_entity_poly.pdbx_strand_id
1 'polypeptide(L)'
;MKKQFASDMDRLAKMKDKDIDYSDCPPITEKQIKRAILRHGLKPVERKTRINIMLSGRVISFFKAKAEGRGYQTLINNVLEEAIEREAIEEMFRRIIREELEGRKRKRAA
;
A
#
# COMPACT_ATOMS: atom_id res chain seq x y z
N MET A 1 -31.41 38.64 5.98
CA MET A 1 -31.61 37.26 6.49
C MET A 1 -30.30 36.49 6.36
N LYS A 2 -29.68 36.19 7.46
CA LYS A 2 -28.54 35.26 7.45
C LYS A 2 -29.08 33.85 7.26
N LYS A 3 -28.88 33.24 6.09
CA LYS A 3 -29.10 31.83 5.91
C LYS A 3 -28.09 31.08 6.79
N GLN A 4 -28.57 30.53 7.90
CA GLN A 4 -27.76 29.65 8.71
C GLN A 4 -27.65 28.32 7.93
N PHE A 5 -26.47 28.07 7.41
CA PHE A 5 -26.10 26.74 6.84
C PHE A 5 -25.74 25.81 7.98
N ALA A 6 -26.65 25.62 8.92
CA ALA A 6 -26.49 24.64 9.98
C ALA A 6 -27.11 23.32 9.52
N SER A 7 -26.32 22.25 9.56
CA SER A 7 -26.84 20.91 9.32
C SER A 7 -27.87 20.55 10.39
N ASP A 8 -29.00 20.01 9.98
CA ASP A 8 -30.03 19.51 10.89
C ASP A 8 -29.59 18.17 11.51
N MET A 9 -28.86 18.29 12.60
CA MET A 9 -28.27 17.14 13.28
C MET A 9 -29.32 16.23 13.89
N ASP A 10 -30.45 16.76 14.35
CA ASP A 10 -31.54 15.99 14.92
C ASP A 10 -32.25 15.11 13.88
N ARG A 11 -32.39 15.64 12.67
CA ARG A 11 -32.90 14.89 11.53
C ARG A 11 -31.93 13.79 11.13
N LEU A 12 -30.64 14.08 11.04
CA LEU A 12 -29.61 13.12 10.67
C LEU A 12 -29.49 11.97 11.69
N ALA A 13 -29.62 12.29 12.99
CA ALA A 13 -29.57 11.27 14.05
C ALA A 13 -30.77 10.29 14.01
N LYS A 14 -31.89 10.71 13.48
CA LYS A 14 -33.12 9.88 13.34
C LYS A 14 -33.20 9.16 12.01
N MET A 15 -32.35 9.50 11.07
CA MET A 15 -32.34 8.93 9.72
C MET A 15 -31.87 7.47 9.75
N LYS A 16 -32.57 6.61 9.02
CA LYS A 16 -32.18 5.21 8.82
C LYS A 16 -31.59 5.03 7.43
N ASP A 17 -30.82 3.98 7.22
CA ASP A 17 -30.17 3.68 5.92
C ASP A 17 -31.17 3.63 4.76
N LYS A 18 -32.41 3.22 5.01
CA LYS A 18 -33.48 3.21 4.00
C LYS A 18 -33.97 4.59 3.59
N ASP A 19 -33.72 5.62 4.40
CA ASP A 19 -34.17 7.00 4.17
C ASP A 19 -33.13 7.83 3.37
N ILE A 20 -32.02 7.21 2.98
CA ILE A 20 -30.97 7.85 2.18
C ILE A 20 -31.46 8.03 0.75
N ASP A 21 -31.34 9.26 0.25
CA ASP A 21 -31.66 9.60 -1.15
C ASP A 21 -30.48 9.21 -2.06
N TYR A 22 -30.74 8.31 -3.00
CA TYR A 22 -29.76 7.85 -4.00
C TYR A 22 -30.01 8.41 -5.40
N SER A 23 -30.80 9.47 -5.54
CA SER A 23 -31.20 10.02 -6.83
C SER A 23 -30.02 10.51 -7.66
N ASP A 24 -29.03 11.11 -7.02
CA ASP A 24 -27.83 11.67 -7.63
C ASP A 24 -26.63 10.70 -7.60
N CYS A 25 -26.60 9.81 -6.65
CA CYS A 25 -25.53 8.84 -6.48
C CYS A 25 -26.10 7.46 -6.12
N PRO A 26 -26.30 6.56 -7.10
CA PRO A 26 -26.87 5.24 -6.81
C PRO A 26 -25.93 4.42 -5.92
N PRO A 27 -26.49 3.51 -5.11
CA PRO A 27 -25.69 2.68 -4.22
C PRO A 27 -24.75 1.77 -4.99
N ILE A 28 -23.55 1.56 -4.45
CA ILE A 28 -22.55 0.68 -5.04
C ILE A 28 -23.06 -0.77 -4.96
N THR A 29 -23.05 -1.45 -6.09
CA THR A 29 -23.43 -2.86 -6.18
C THR A 29 -22.27 -3.79 -5.86
N GLU A 30 -22.56 -5.03 -5.42
CA GLU A 30 -21.52 -6.04 -5.17
C GLU A 30 -20.65 -6.31 -6.41
N LYS A 31 -21.23 -6.25 -7.60
CA LYS A 31 -20.48 -6.41 -8.85
C LYS A 31 -19.45 -5.30 -9.05
N GLN A 32 -19.79 -4.07 -8.68
CA GLN A 32 -18.89 -2.93 -8.75
C GLN A 32 -17.77 -3.07 -7.71
N ILE A 33 -18.08 -3.52 -6.49
CA ILE A 33 -17.10 -3.77 -5.43
C ILE A 33 -16.09 -4.85 -5.86
N LYS A 34 -16.56 -5.95 -6.47
CA LYS A 34 -15.69 -7.03 -6.97
C LYS A 34 -14.73 -6.57 -8.08
N ARG A 35 -15.14 -5.59 -8.87
CA ARG A 35 -14.30 -5.00 -9.95
C ARG A 35 -13.44 -3.84 -9.47
N ALA A 36 -13.69 -3.34 -8.27
CA ALA A 36 -12.96 -2.21 -7.71
C ALA A 36 -11.48 -2.54 -7.50
N ILE A 37 -10.63 -1.63 -7.91
CA ILE A 37 -9.18 -1.71 -7.72
C ILE A 37 -8.80 -0.71 -6.64
N LEU A 38 -8.07 -1.18 -5.62
CA LEU A 38 -7.52 -0.30 -4.60
C LEU A 38 -6.51 0.65 -5.23
N ARG A 39 -6.67 1.94 -5.02
CA ARG A 39 -5.77 2.97 -5.54
C ARG A 39 -5.33 3.92 -4.44
N HIS A 40 -4.10 4.37 -4.55
CA HIS A 40 -3.60 5.50 -3.79
C HIS A 40 -3.33 6.66 -4.78
N GLY A 41 -4.20 7.64 -4.77
CA GLY A 41 -4.27 8.62 -5.85
C GLY A 41 -4.70 7.95 -7.17
N LEU A 42 -3.92 8.14 -8.23
CA LEU A 42 -4.20 7.55 -9.55
C LEU A 42 -3.53 6.17 -9.77
N LYS A 43 -2.63 5.76 -8.87
CA LYS A 43 -1.87 4.51 -9.01
C LYS A 43 -2.60 3.35 -8.34
N PRO A 44 -2.71 2.18 -8.99
CA PRO A 44 -3.20 0.98 -8.35
C PRO A 44 -2.21 0.53 -7.25
N VAL A 45 -2.74 0.05 -6.15
CA VAL A 45 -1.95 -0.46 -5.01
C VAL A 45 -2.16 -1.96 -4.89
N GLU A 46 -1.10 -2.71 -4.74
CA GLU A 46 -1.18 -4.14 -4.45
C GLU A 46 -1.84 -4.39 -3.09
N ARG A 47 -2.72 -5.37 -3.07
CA ARG A 47 -3.39 -5.78 -1.84
C ARG A 47 -2.42 -6.59 -0.97
N LYS A 48 -2.33 -6.23 0.29
CA LYS A 48 -1.60 -7.02 1.29
C LYS A 48 -2.32 -8.33 1.54
N THR A 49 -1.58 -9.42 1.53
CA THR A 49 -2.07 -10.76 1.86
C THR A 49 -1.76 -11.07 3.32
N ARG A 50 -2.72 -11.59 4.04
CA ARG A 50 -2.49 -12.02 5.43
C ARG A 50 -1.74 -13.34 5.45
N ILE A 51 -0.60 -13.37 6.14
CA ILE A 51 0.19 -14.56 6.39
C ILE A 51 0.49 -14.70 7.88
N ASN A 52 0.77 -15.92 8.30
CA ASN A 52 1.28 -16.18 9.65
C ASN A 52 2.77 -16.50 9.53
N ILE A 53 3.59 -15.77 10.26
CA ILE A 53 5.03 -15.94 10.26
C ILE A 53 5.55 -15.91 11.70
N MET A 54 6.51 -16.76 11.99
CA MET A 54 7.22 -16.75 13.25
C MET A 54 8.46 -15.86 13.14
N LEU A 55 8.55 -14.86 13.99
CA LEU A 55 9.70 -13.96 14.09
C LEU A 55 10.33 -14.10 15.46
N SER A 56 11.66 -13.90 15.54
CA SER A 56 12.33 -13.86 16.82
C SER A 56 11.81 -12.72 17.71
N GLY A 57 11.71 -12.95 19.01
CA GLY A 57 11.24 -11.93 19.96
C GLY A 57 12.07 -10.65 19.90
N ARG A 58 13.37 -10.76 19.61
CA ARG A 58 14.27 -9.62 19.42
C ARG A 58 13.83 -8.73 18.26
N VAL A 59 13.45 -9.30 17.12
CA VAL A 59 12.98 -8.56 15.95
C VAL A 59 11.67 -7.84 16.27
N ILE A 60 10.73 -8.54 16.88
CA ILE A 60 9.44 -7.95 17.27
C ILE A 60 9.63 -6.80 18.26
N SER A 61 10.46 -6.99 19.29
CA SER A 61 10.75 -5.96 20.29
C SER A 61 11.40 -4.72 19.68
N PHE A 62 12.32 -4.90 18.75
CA PHE A 62 12.96 -3.81 18.03
C PHE A 62 11.94 -2.97 17.25
N PHE A 63 11.08 -3.59 16.46
CA PHE A 63 10.09 -2.87 15.66
C PHE A 63 8.99 -2.25 16.50
N LYS A 64 8.56 -2.88 17.57
CA LYS A 64 7.61 -2.28 18.52
C LYS A 64 8.17 -1.04 19.20
N ALA A 65 9.42 -1.07 19.61
CA ALA A 65 10.09 0.09 20.20
C ALA A 65 10.24 1.23 19.21
N LYS A 66 10.63 0.93 17.97
CA LYS A 66 10.79 1.92 16.89
C LYS A 66 9.45 2.55 16.47
N ALA A 67 8.36 1.80 16.55
CA ALA A 67 7.01 2.25 16.19
C ALA A 67 6.25 2.91 17.33
N GLU A 68 6.84 3.04 18.49
CA GLU A 68 6.17 3.59 19.70
C GLU A 68 4.82 2.89 20.02
N GLY A 69 4.77 1.59 19.80
CA GLY A 69 3.64 0.72 20.11
C GLY A 69 2.57 0.59 19.01
N ARG A 70 2.60 1.39 17.95
CA ARG A 70 1.65 1.31 16.84
C ARG A 70 2.33 1.25 15.48
N GLY A 71 1.74 0.49 14.56
CA GLY A 71 2.21 0.44 13.18
C GLY A 71 3.53 -0.34 12.97
N TYR A 72 3.96 -1.15 13.92
CA TYR A 72 5.20 -1.95 13.79
C TYR A 72 5.12 -2.94 12.62
N GLN A 73 3.94 -3.45 12.28
CA GLN A 73 3.75 -4.32 11.12
C GLN A 73 4.02 -3.58 9.80
N THR A 74 3.62 -2.31 9.72
CA THR A 74 3.93 -1.46 8.57
C THR A 74 5.43 -1.22 8.44
N LEU A 75 6.15 -1.00 9.55
CA LEU A 75 7.60 -0.85 9.55
C LEU A 75 8.30 -2.14 9.10
N ILE A 76 7.85 -3.30 9.57
CA ILE A 76 8.37 -4.60 9.13
C ILE A 76 8.16 -4.76 7.61
N ASN A 77 6.96 -4.47 7.11
CA ASN A 77 6.65 -4.57 5.70
C ASN A 77 7.54 -3.65 4.84
N ASN A 78 7.74 -2.41 5.28
CA ASN A 78 8.61 -1.46 4.58
C ASN A 78 10.06 -1.95 4.51
N VAL A 79 10.58 -2.51 5.58
CA VAL A 79 11.94 -3.09 5.59
C VAL A 79 12.06 -4.27 4.64
N LEU A 80 11.03 -5.11 4.56
CA LEU A 80 11.00 -6.22 3.60
C LEU A 80 10.91 -5.74 2.16
N GLU A 81 10.13 -4.71 1.88
CA GLU A 81 10.07 -4.09 0.56
C GLU A 81 11.43 -3.49 0.15
N GLU A 82 12.09 -2.76 1.06
CA GLU A 82 13.45 -2.25 0.84
C GLU A 82 14.47 -3.37 0.57
N ALA A 83 14.33 -4.50 1.24
CA ALA A 83 15.20 -5.66 1.01
C ALA A 83 15.02 -6.23 -0.41
N ILE A 84 13.79 -6.33 -0.90
CA ILE A 84 13.47 -6.77 -2.26
C ILE A 84 14.07 -5.81 -3.29
N GLU A 85 13.89 -4.51 -3.09
CA GLU A 85 14.44 -3.48 -3.98
C GLU A 85 15.97 -3.52 -4.00
N ARG A 86 16.60 -3.73 -2.86
CA ARG A 86 18.07 -3.87 -2.75
C ARG A 86 18.59 -5.07 -3.52
N GLU A 87 17.94 -6.23 -3.40
CA GLU A 87 18.31 -7.42 -4.18
C GLU A 87 18.20 -7.17 -5.69
N ALA A 88 17.10 -6.56 -6.13
CA ALA A 88 16.89 -6.24 -7.54
C ALA A 88 17.98 -5.31 -8.09
N ILE A 89 18.37 -4.31 -7.31
CA ILE A 89 19.46 -3.38 -7.64
C ILE A 89 20.81 -4.12 -7.72
N GLU A 90 21.10 -4.98 -6.75
CA GLU A 90 22.34 -5.77 -6.75
C GLU A 90 22.45 -6.69 -7.97
N GLU A 91 21.37 -7.36 -8.33
CA GLU A 91 21.33 -8.20 -9.54
C GLU A 91 21.54 -7.40 -10.81
N MET A 92 20.92 -6.22 -10.89
CA MET A 92 21.12 -5.31 -12.02
C MET A 92 22.58 -4.88 -12.14
N PHE A 93 23.24 -4.49 -11.04
CA PHE A 93 24.67 -4.14 -11.03
C PHE A 93 25.54 -5.31 -11.44
N ARG A 94 25.30 -6.51 -10.93
CA ARG A 94 26.05 -7.72 -11.33
C ARG A 94 25.94 -7.99 -12.82
N ARG A 95 24.75 -7.78 -13.40
CA ARG A 95 24.51 -7.94 -14.83
C ARG A 95 25.30 -6.92 -15.64
N ILE A 96 25.21 -5.63 -15.27
CA ILE A 96 25.94 -4.55 -15.97
C ILE A 96 27.43 -4.78 -15.91
N ILE A 97 27.99 -5.12 -14.75
CA ILE A 97 29.41 -5.42 -14.59
C ILE A 97 29.84 -6.59 -15.49
N ARG A 98 29.03 -7.64 -15.56
CA ARG A 98 29.30 -8.81 -16.40
C ARG A 98 29.33 -8.42 -17.89
N GLU A 99 28.33 -7.67 -18.33
CA GLU A 99 28.22 -7.19 -19.70
C GLU A 99 29.44 -6.30 -20.10
N GLU A 100 29.83 -5.40 -19.22
CA GLU A 100 31.01 -4.53 -19.42
C GLU A 100 32.32 -5.33 -19.50
N LEU A 101 32.51 -6.33 -18.65
CA LEU A 101 33.67 -7.19 -18.66
C LEU A 101 33.74 -8.05 -19.93
N GLU A 102 32.63 -8.58 -20.38
CA GLU A 102 32.52 -9.34 -21.61
C GLU A 102 32.77 -8.45 -22.85
N GLY A 103 32.19 -7.25 -22.84
CA GLY A 103 32.44 -6.25 -23.89
C GLY A 103 33.91 -5.86 -24.01
N ARG A 104 34.61 -5.68 -22.90
CA ARG A 104 36.05 -5.41 -22.87
C ARG A 104 36.89 -6.59 -23.38
N LYS A 105 36.52 -7.82 -23.00
CA LYS A 105 37.18 -9.03 -23.51
C LYS A 105 37.03 -9.16 -25.02
N ARG A 106 35.87 -8.89 -25.58
CA ARG A 106 35.62 -8.90 -27.03
C ARG A 106 36.46 -7.84 -27.77
N LYS A 107 36.55 -6.63 -27.20
CA LYS A 107 37.38 -5.56 -27.78
C LYS A 107 38.88 -5.87 -27.75
N ARG A 108 39.37 -6.60 -26.73
CA ARG A 108 40.77 -7.04 -26.64
C ARG A 108 41.11 -8.21 -27.55
N ALA A 109 40.11 -9.05 -27.87
CA ALA A 109 40.26 -10.19 -28.75
C ALA A 109 40.15 -9.84 -30.25
N ALA A 110 39.76 -8.64 -30.58
CA ALA A 110 39.67 -8.16 -31.96
C ALA A 110 41.01 -7.56 -32.44
#